data_e02f9641b475b3cffb427d9be5dbec02
#
_entry.id   e02f9641b475b3cffb427d9be5dbec02
#
_cell.length_a   1.000
_cell.length_b   1.000
_cell.length_c   1.000
_cell.angle_alpha   90.00
_cell.angle_beta   90.00
_cell.angle_gamma   90.00
#
_symmetry.space_group_name_H-M   'P 1'
#
loop_
_entity.id
_entity.type
_entity.pdbx_description
1 polymer ?
#
loop_
_entity_poly.entity_id
_entity_poly.type
_entity_poly.pdbx_seq_one_letter_code
_entity_poly.pdbx_strand_id
1 'polypeptide(L)'
;AVQPDASASCDEQFRIENLDFSYLADIPVLKNLNMKLDKRPTAIIGQNGAGKTTLVKLLKGLLKPVSGSIYFHGEDISGKTVAMLAGNVGYVFQNPDDQIFKYNVMDEILFGPLNIGMDSERAKKEAQRALELTGLTGKEKENPYDLELYERKMTAIASVLAMDTDVLILDEPTIAQDWKGRQIIGGIIRSLSERGKLVIAILHDMDFVAENFERVIIMAHGQVLADGIAKEVFAQEDALKKARLQKPY
;
A
#
# COMPACT_ATOMS: atom_id res chain seq x y z
N ALA A 1 -34.39 10.75 9.25
CA ALA A 1 -33.59 9.73 9.95
C ALA A 1 -33.41 8.58 8.97
N VAL A 2 -32.27 8.59 8.30
CA VAL A 2 -31.82 7.47 7.44
C VAL A 2 -31.15 6.48 8.39
N GLN A 3 -31.70 5.27 8.51
CA GLN A 3 -31.07 4.19 9.25
C GLN A 3 -29.76 3.82 8.55
N PRO A 4 -28.64 3.60 9.27
CA PRO A 4 -27.43 3.10 8.66
C PRO A 4 -27.69 1.67 8.17
N ASP A 5 -27.33 1.42 6.90
CA ASP A 5 -27.43 0.14 6.24
C ASP A 5 -26.51 -0.88 6.95
N ALA A 6 -27.11 -1.81 7.68
CA ALA A 6 -26.45 -2.77 8.57
C ALA A 6 -25.88 -3.98 7.79
N SER A 7 -25.33 -3.77 6.60
CA SER A 7 -24.64 -4.80 5.82
C SER A 7 -23.18 -4.40 5.52
N ALA A 8 -22.46 -3.85 6.52
CA ALA A 8 -21.01 -3.83 6.44
C ALA A 8 -20.55 -5.30 6.54
N SER A 9 -20.11 -5.91 5.44
CA SER A 9 -19.46 -7.21 5.50
C SER A 9 -18.27 -7.10 6.46
N CYS A 10 -18.09 -8.07 7.33
CA CYS A 10 -17.05 -8.11 8.39
C CYS A 10 -15.61 -7.93 7.87
N ASP A 11 -15.41 -7.78 6.57
CA ASP A 11 -14.13 -7.71 5.85
C ASP A 11 -13.84 -6.35 5.21
N GLU A 12 -14.76 -5.36 5.24
CA GLU A 12 -14.53 -4.03 4.66
C GLU A 12 -13.45 -3.28 5.43
N GLN A 13 -12.33 -2.98 4.77
CA GLN A 13 -11.22 -2.22 5.35
C GLN A 13 -11.36 -0.74 5.03
N PHE A 14 -11.59 -0.39 3.77
CA PHE A 14 -11.86 0.98 3.35
C PHE A 14 -13.16 1.08 2.56
N ARG A 15 -13.84 2.20 2.75
CA ARG A 15 -14.95 2.64 1.91
C ARG A 15 -14.73 4.09 1.49
N ILE A 16 -14.81 4.33 0.21
CA ILE A 16 -14.57 5.62 -0.43
C ILE A 16 -15.86 6.04 -1.11
N GLU A 17 -16.33 7.25 -0.83
CA GLU A 17 -17.61 7.77 -1.30
C GLU A 17 -17.44 9.15 -1.93
N ASN A 18 -17.78 9.28 -3.22
CA ASN A 18 -17.81 10.52 -4.00
C ASN A 18 -16.53 11.35 -3.85
N LEU A 19 -15.37 10.68 -3.86
CA LEU A 19 -14.08 11.28 -3.55
C LEU A 19 -13.56 12.09 -4.73
N ASP A 20 -13.35 13.39 -4.52
CA ASP A 20 -12.66 14.28 -5.43
C ASP A 20 -11.37 14.79 -4.81
N PHE A 21 -10.34 14.93 -5.63
CA PHE A 21 -9.07 15.50 -5.20
C PHE A 21 -8.38 16.28 -6.31
N SER A 22 -7.81 17.43 -5.95
CA SER A 22 -6.97 18.29 -6.79
C SER A 22 -5.81 18.83 -5.97
N TYR A 23 -4.62 18.91 -6.55
CA TYR A 23 -3.50 19.67 -5.94
C TYR A 23 -3.66 21.18 -6.16
N LEU A 24 -4.26 21.57 -7.27
CA LEU A 24 -4.61 22.96 -7.63
C LEU A 24 -6.10 23.00 -7.99
N ALA A 25 -6.77 24.09 -7.68
CA ALA A 25 -8.23 24.22 -7.78
C ALA A 25 -8.81 23.80 -9.15
N ASP A 26 -8.08 24.04 -10.24
CA ASP A 26 -8.58 23.82 -11.61
C ASP A 26 -8.06 22.54 -12.27
N ILE A 27 -7.25 21.71 -11.54
CA ILE A 27 -6.65 20.50 -12.10
C ILE A 27 -7.08 19.29 -11.29
N PRO A 28 -8.24 18.68 -11.59
CA PRO A 28 -8.73 17.51 -10.87
C PRO A 28 -7.86 16.29 -11.15
N VAL A 29 -7.41 15.63 -10.08
CA VAL A 29 -6.60 14.40 -10.12
C VAL A 29 -7.45 13.15 -9.88
N LEU A 30 -8.38 13.20 -8.94
CA LEU A 30 -9.39 12.16 -8.73
C LEU A 30 -10.78 12.77 -8.92
N LYS A 31 -11.71 12.00 -9.50
CA LYS A 31 -13.02 12.48 -9.92
C LYS A 31 -14.11 11.50 -9.51
N ASN A 32 -14.92 11.89 -8.52
CA ASN A 32 -16.08 11.15 -8.05
C ASN A 32 -15.79 9.66 -7.85
N LEU A 33 -14.68 9.37 -7.15
CA LEU A 33 -14.22 8.01 -6.94
C LEU A 33 -15.07 7.33 -5.87
N ASN A 34 -15.59 6.16 -6.20
CA ASN A 34 -16.37 5.31 -5.30
C ASN A 34 -15.80 3.91 -5.33
N MET A 35 -15.42 3.35 -4.17
CA MET A 35 -14.96 1.96 -4.06
C MET A 35 -14.99 1.46 -2.61
N LYS A 36 -14.97 0.14 -2.48
CA LYS A 36 -14.78 -0.55 -1.20
C LYS A 36 -13.57 -1.46 -1.32
N LEU A 37 -12.71 -1.47 -0.32
CA LEU A 37 -11.55 -2.37 -0.24
C LEU A 37 -11.78 -3.34 0.92
N ASP A 38 -11.65 -4.61 0.64
CA ASP A 38 -11.66 -5.72 1.59
C ASP A 38 -10.24 -6.20 1.91
N LYS A 39 -10.08 -7.33 2.59
CA LYS A 39 -8.77 -7.86 2.99
C LYS A 39 -7.97 -8.54 1.86
N ARG A 40 -8.53 -8.68 0.66
CA ARG A 40 -7.82 -9.31 -0.46
C ARG A 40 -6.63 -8.46 -0.89
N PRO A 41 -5.45 -9.05 -1.14
CA PRO A 41 -4.33 -8.34 -1.75
C PRO A 41 -4.78 -7.65 -3.04
N THR A 42 -4.62 -6.33 -3.09
CA THR A 42 -5.17 -5.49 -4.15
C THR A 42 -4.06 -4.74 -4.88
N ALA A 43 -3.91 -4.96 -6.17
CA ALA A 43 -3.02 -4.19 -7.03
C ALA A 43 -3.76 -3.02 -7.67
N ILE A 44 -3.18 -1.82 -7.63
CA ILE A 44 -3.65 -0.64 -8.35
C ILE A 44 -2.71 -0.42 -9.54
N ILE A 45 -3.24 -0.55 -10.75
CA ILE A 45 -2.49 -0.42 -11.99
C ILE A 45 -3.04 0.71 -12.87
N GLY A 46 -2.22 1.23 -13.77
CA GLY A 46 -2.59 2.33 -14.65
C GLY A 46 -1.36 3.17 -15.02
N GLN A 47 -1.52 4.05 -15.99
CA GLN A 47 -0.43 4.92 -16.43
C GLN A 47 0.01 5.92 -15.36
N ASN A 48 1.19 6.52 -15.57
CA ASN A 48 1.64 7.67 -14.79
C ASN A 48 0.61 8.80 -14.93
N GLY A 49 0.29 9.47 -13.83
CA GLY A 49 -0.74 10.50 -13.80
C GLY A 49 -2.19 9.98 -13.69
N ALA A 50 -2.42 8.66 -13.59
CA ALA A 50 -3.76 8.10 -13.40
C ALA A 50 -4.39 8.39 -12.03
N GLY A 51 -3.62 8.90 -11.06
CA GLY A 51 -4.09 9.20 -9.71
C GLY A 51 -3.79 8.13 -8.66
N LYS A 52 -3.05 7.07 -8.99
CA LYS A 52 -2.77 5.92 -8.10
C LYS A 52 -2.09 6.34 -6.79
N THR A 53 -0.94 6.99 -6.87
CA THR A 53 -0.19 7.48 -5.69
C THR A 53 -1.01 8.50 -4.89
N THR A 54 -1.80 9.35 -5.56
CA THR A 54 -2.71 10.28 -4.89
C THR A 54 -3.76 9.53 -4.07
N LEU A 55 -4.38 8.50 -4.65
CA LEU A 55 -5.37 7.67 -3.94
C LEU A 55 -4.76 7.04 -2.68
N VAL A 56 -3.62 6.35 -2.79
CA VAL A 56 -3.03 5.69 -1.60
C VAL A 56 -2.54 6.69 -0.54
N LYS A 57 -2.10 7.89 -0.94
CA LYS A 57 -1.78 8.98 0.01
C LYS A 57 -3.01 9.48 0.75
N LEU A 58 -4.18 9.53 0.11
CA LEU A 58 -5.45 9.84 0.74
C LEU A 58 -5.87 8.75 1.73
N LEU A 59 -5.72 7.46 1.37
CA LEU A 59 -5.99 6.32 2.28
C LEU A 59 -5.10 6.35 3.52
N LYS A 60 -3.85 6.80 3.38
CA LYS A 60 -2.92 6.99 4.51
C LYS A 60 -3.20 8.26 5.32
N GLY A 61 -4.04 9.19 4.82
CA GLY A 61 -4.27 10.50 5.44
C GLY A 61 -3.16 11.51 5.23
N LEU A 62 -2.20 11.23 4.33
CA LEU A 62 -1.14 12.17 3.90
C LEU A 62 -1.71 13.34 3.08
N LEU A 63 -2.83 13.12 2.43
CA LEU A 63 -3.61 14.12 1.71
C LEU A 63 -5.03 14.13 2.25
N LYS A 64 -5.73 15.26 2.07
CA LYS A 64 -7.15 15.39 2.42
C LYS A 64 -7.98 15.59 1.16
N PRO A 65 -9.15 14.94 1.04
CA PRO A 65 -10.01 15.11 -0.13
C PRO A 65 -10.54 16.54 -0.22
N VAL A 66 -10.84 16.99 -1.43
CA VAL A 66 -11.54 18.26 -1.68
C VAL A 66 -13.03 18.09 -1.40
N SER A 67 -13.58 16.94 -1.77
CA SER A 67 -14.94 16.51 -1.44
C SER A 67 -15.04 15.00 -1.31
N GLY A 68 -16.15 14.51 -0.79
CA GLY A 68 -16.36 13.10 -0.50
C GLY A 68 -15.73 12.67 0.83
N SER A 69 -15.79 11.37 1.11
CA SER A 69 -15.35 10.80 2.39
C SER A 69 -14.59 9.50 2.19
N ILE A 70 -13.69 9.24 3.13
CA ILE A 70 -12.96 7.97 3.23
C ILE A 70 -13.23 7.41 4.63
N TYR A 71 -13.70 6.18 4.68
CA TYR A 71 -13.95 5.45 5.91
C TYR A 71 -12.94 4.30 6.02
N PHE A 72 -12.38 4.13 7.20
CA PHE A 72 -11.53 3.00 7.58
C PHE A 72 -12.19 2.27 8.75
N HIS A 73 -12.48 0.97 8.59
CA HIS A 73 -13.28 0.18 9.55
C HIS A 73 -14.61 0.86 9.94
N GLY A 74 -15.25 1.51 8.98
CA GLY A 74 -16.52 2.24 9.18
C GLY A 74 -16.40 3.63 9.79
N GLU A 75 -15.22 4.05 10.24
CA GLU A 75 -14.97 5.39 10.79
C GLU A 75 -14.43 6.35 9.73
N ASP A 76 -14.99 7.55 9.64
CA ASP A 76 -14.47 8.61 8.77
C ASP A 76 -13.06 9.03 9.21
N ILE A 77 -12.10 8.99 8.28
CA ILE A 77 -10.72 9.36 8.55
C ILE A 77 -10.40 10.84 8.25
N SER A 78 -11.37 11.64 7.82
CA SER A 78 -11.19 13.06 7.45
C SER A 78 -10.62 13.90 8.60
N GLY A 79 -11.03 13.60 9.84
CA GLY A 79 -10.56 14.25 11.07
C GLY A 79 -9.29 13.63 11.66
N LYS A 80 -8.82 12.48 11.15
CA LYS A 80 -7.66 11.78 11.71
C LYS A 80 -6.36 12.36 11.15
N THR A 81 -5.35 12.47 12.02
CA THR A 81 -3.98 12.81 11.60
C THR A 81 -3.25 11.59 11.09
N VAL A 82 -2.15 11.79 10.35
CA VAL A 82 -1.26 10.71 9.90
C VAL A 82 -0.76 9.86 11.08
N ALA A 83 -0.45 10.51 12.22
CA ALA A 83 -0.01 9.82 13.42
C ALA A 83 -1.07 8.90 14.01
N MET A 84 -2.35 9.32 14.01
CA MET A 84 -3.47 8.48 14.48
C MET A 84 -3.69 7.26 13.59
N LEU A 85 -3.38 7.34 12.29
CA LEU A 85 -3.49 6.25 11.33
C LEU A 85 -2.23 5.39 11.25
N ALA A 86 -1.11 5.82 11.86
CA ALA A 86 0.19 5.16 11.69
C ALA A 86 0.20 3.71 12.18
N GLY A 87 -0.50 3.42 13.27
CA GLY A 87 -0.62 2.06 13.81
C GLY A 87 -1.54 1.12 13.02
N ASN A 88 -2.37 1.66 12.11
CA ASN A 88 -3.34 0.88 11.35
C ASN A 88 -2.97 0.74 9.87
N VAL A 89 -2.41 1.80 9.28
CA VAL A 89 -2.09 1.84 7.86
C VAL A 89 -0.59 2.14 7.69
N GLY A 90 0.17 1.16 7.27
CA GLY A 90 1.57 1.30 6.88
C GLY A 90 1.69 1.79 5.43
N TYR A 91 2.71 2.60 5.15
CA TYR A 91 2.99 3.10 3.81
C TYR A 91 4.48 3.03 3.52
N VAL A 92 4.85 2.36 2.44
CA VAL A 92 6.23 2.29 1.94
C VAL A 92 6.34 3.19 0.72
N PHE A 93 7.25 4.16 0.78
CA PHE A 93 7.47 5.10 -0.32
C PHE A 93 8.15 4.44 -1.51
N GLN A 94 7.93 4.99 -2.70
CA GLN A 94 8.57 4.55 -3.94
C GLN A 94 10.10 4.63 -3.85
N ASN A 95 10.61 5.76 -3.36
CA ASN A 95 12.05 5.95 -3.11
C ASN A 95 12.35 5.69 -1.63
N PRO A 96 13.20 4.71 -1.27
CA PRO A 96 13.54 4.42 0.11
C PRO A 96 14.26 5.59 0.81
N ASP A 97 14.98 6.44 0.07
CA ASP A 97 15.70 7.58 0.63
C ASP A 97 14.77 8.68 1.19
N ASP A 98 13.49 8.69 0.76
CA ASP A 98 12.47 9.59 1.32
C ASP A 98 11.90 9.08 2.66
N GLN A 99 12.25 7.87 3.06
CA GLN A 99 11.72 7.19 4.24
C GLN A 99 12.78 6.92 5.30
N ILE A 100 13.97 6.46 4.90
CA ILE A 100 15.05 6.04 5.78
C ILE A 100 15.81 7.26 6.32
N PHE A 101 16.09 7.27 7.64
CA PHE A 101 16.82 8.38 8.29
C PHE A 101 17.70 7.94 9.47
N LYS A 102 17.71 6.65 9.85
CA LYS A 102 18.58 6.13 10.90
C LYS A 102 19.93 5.66 10.33
N TYR A 103 20.91 5.55 11.23
CA TYR A 103 22.28 5.18 10.88
C TYR A 103 22.55 3.67 10.91
N ASN A 104 21.60 2.86 11.34
CA ASN A 104 21.65 1.41 11.22
C ASN A 104 20.26 0.80 10.95
N VAL A 105 20.26 -0.37 10.33
CA VAL A 105 19.05 -1.07 9.90
C VAL A 105 18.12 -1.38 11.08
N MET A 106 18.66 -1.85 12.21
CA MET A 106 17.81 -2.21 13.36
C MET A 106 17.11 -1.00 13.96
N ASP A 107 17.81 0.13 14.11
CA ASP A 107 17.22 1.37 14.64
C ASP A 107 16.16 1.93 13.70
N GLU A 108 16.34 1.78 12.37
CA GLU A 108 15.34 2.16 11.38
C GLU A 108 14.08 1.31 11.53
N ILE A 109 14.24 -0.01 11.65
CA ILE A 109 13.11 -0.94 11.77
C ILE A 109 12.35 -0.75 13.10
N LEU A 110 13.06 -0.49 14.21
CA LEU A 110 12.45 -0.30 15.53
C LEU A 110 11.77 1.06 15.69
N PHE A 111 12.12 2.05 14.88
CA PHE A 111 11.63 3.42 15.06
C PHE A 111 10.10 3.51 14.96
N GLY A 112 9.50 2.94 13.91
CA GLY A 112 8.04 2.95 13.72
C GLY A 112 7.28 2.30 14.86
N PRO A 113 7.56 1.03 15.19
CA PRO A 113 6.92 0.32 16.31
C PRO A 113 6.94 1.07 17.63
N LEU A 114 8.10 1.59 18.02
CA LEU A 114 8.24 2.32 19.29
C LEU A 114 7.45 3.63 19.29
N ASN A 115 7.41 4.36 18.18
CA ASN A 115 6.67 5.62 18.08
C ASN A 115 5.14 5.46 18.09
N ILE A 116 4.62 4.32 17.62
CA ILE A 116 3.18 4.02 17.74
C ILE A 116 2.82 3.45 19.12
N GLY A 117 3.77 3.37 20.06
CA GLY A 117 3.55 2.92 21.42
C GLY A 117 3.56 1.39 21.60
N MET A 118 4.15 0.65 20.65
CA MET A 118 4.32 -0.79 20.80
C MET A 118 5.28 -1.09 21.95
N ASP A 119 4.96 -2.10 22.75
CA ASP A 119 5.85 -2.59 23.80
C ASP A 119 7.22 -3.00 23.22
N SER A 120 8.31 -2.71 23.96
CA SER A 120 9.70 -2.91 23.50
C SER A 120 10.00 -4.36 23.12
N GLU A 121 9.50 -5.33 23.89
CA GLU A 121 9.75 -6.76 23.60
C GLU A 121 8.98 -7.20 22.34
N ARG A 122 7.74 -6.73 22.19
CA ARG A 122 6.95 -6.95 20.98
C ARG A 122 7.61 -6.26 19.77
N ALA A 123 8.08 -5.03 19.91
CA ALA A 123 8.77 -4.29 18.85
C ALA A 123 10.01 -5.03 18.36
N LYS A 124 10.84 -5.56 19.26
CA LYS A 124 12.02 -6.37 18.92
C LYS A 124 11.63 -7.66 18.17
N LYS A 125 10.58 -8.33 18.63
CA LYS A 125 10.08 -9.57 17.98
C LYS A 125 9.59 -9.29 16.55
N GLU A 126 8.79 -8.22 16.34
CA GLU A 126 8.30 -7.87 15.02
C GLU A 126 9.44 -7.34 14.12
N ALA A 127 10.43 -6.63 14.68
CA ALA A 127 11.63 -6.21 13.95
C ALA A 127 12.44 -7.42 13.47
N GLN A 128 12.67 -8.42 14.33
CA GLN A 128 13.38 -9.64 13.95
C GLN A 128 12.64 -10.38 12.84
N ARG A 129 11.32 -10.49 12.96
CA ARG A 129 10.48 -11.08 11.91
C ARG A 129 10.56 -10.32 10.59
N ALA A 130 10.55 -8.98 10.65
CA ALA A 130 10.68 -8.14 9.46
C ALA A 130 12.04 -8.34 8.77
N LEU A 131 13.14 -8.44 9.54
CA LEU A 131 14.48 -8.78 9.02
C LEU A 131 14.49 -10.13 8.28
N GLU A 132 13.87 -11.14 8.86
CA GLU A 132 13.77 -12.48 8.25
C GLU A 132 12.97 -12.45 6.95
N LEU A 133 11.79 -11.80 6.96
CA LEU A 133 10.92 -11.70 5.78
C LEU A 133 11.56 -10.92 4.63
N THR A 134 12.39 -9.92 4.94
CA THR A 134 13.05 -9.07 3.93
C THR A 134 14.45 -9.56 3.53
N GLY A 135 14.96 -10.62 4.18
CA GLY A 135 16.28 -11.17 3.91
C GLY A 135 17.44 -10.31 4.42
N LEU A 136 17.19 -9.46 5.42
CA LEU A 136 18.18 -8.54 5.99
C LEU A 136 18.86 -9.08 7.26
N THR A 137 18.60 -10.33 7.64
CA THR A 137 19.26 -10.99 8.77
C THR A 137 20.78 -10.90 8.64
N GLY A 138 21.46 -10.46 9.70
CA GLY A 138 22.90 -10.25 9.72
C GLY A 138 23.34 -8.84 9.33
N LYS A 139 22.41 -7.97 8.90
CA LYS A 139 22.66 -6.57 8.49
C LYS A 139 22.17 -5.54 9.51
N GLU A 140 21.82 -5.97 10.71
CA GLU A 140 21.17 -5.15 11.75
C GLU A 140 21.98 -3.90 12.11
N LYS A 141 23.33 -4.00 12.05
CA LYS A 141 24.27 -2.93 12.44
C LYS A 141 24.75 -2.11 11.25
N GLU A 142 24.46 -2.53 10.02
CA GLU A 142 24.90 -1.81 8.82
C GLU A 142 24.15 -0.48 8.67
N ASN A 143 24.83 0.53 8.11
CA ASN A 143 24.16 1.78 7.75
C ASN A 143 23.32 1.52 6.49
N PRO A 144 22.01 1.84 6.48
CA PRO A 144 21.16 1.64 5.31
C PRO A 144 21.69 2.31 4.04
N TYR A 145 22.39 3.43 4.14
CA TYR A 145 22.94 4.15 2.99
C TYR A 145 24.19 3.50 2.38
N ASP A 146 24.83 2.59 3.12
CA ASP A 146 25.97 1.78 2.61
C ASP A 146 25.50 0.49 1.92
N LEU A 147 24.20 0.15 2.06
CA LEU A 147 23.57 -1.00 1.43
C LEU A 147 23.30 -0.75 -0.05
N GLU A 148 23.20 -1.84 -0.83
CA GLU A 148 22.73 -1.77 -2.21
C GLU A 148 21.26 -1.26 -2.26
N LEU A 149 20.85 -0.69 -3.39
CA LEU A 149 19.54 -0.07 -3.55
C LEU A 149 18.39 -1.05 -3.22
N TYR A 150 18.52 -2.32 -3.63
CA TYR A 150 17.51 -3.32 -3.33
C TYR A 150 17.39 -3.60 -1.82
N GLU A 151 18.52 -3.68 -1.08
CA GLU A 151 18.54 -3.90 0.37
C GLU A 151 18.04 -2.69 1.14
N ARG A 152 18.35 -1.49 0.64
CA ARG A 152 17.81 -0.23 1.18
C ARG A 152 16.29 -0.21 1.04
N LYS A 153 15.75 -0.65 -0.10
CA LYS A 153 14.31 -0.78 -0.29
C LYS A 153 13.70 -1.84 0.64
N MET A 154 14.38 -2.97 0.84
CA MET A 154 13.96 -3.97 1.82
C MET A 154 13.99 -3.43 3.25
N THR A 155 14.95 -2.56 3.60
CA THR A 155 14.99 -1.88 4.90
C THR A 155 13.76 -0.96 5.09
N ALA A 156 13.40 -0.19 4.07
CA ALA A 156 12.19 0.63 4.10
C ALA A 156 10.91 -0.22 4.23
N ILE A 157 10.84 -1.36 3.57
CA ILE A 157 9.72 -2.31 3.73
C ILE A 157 9.72 -2.89 5.15
N ALA A 158 10.87 -3.34 5.67
CA ALA A 158 11.01 -3.93 6.99
C ALA A 158 10.57 -2.98 8.11
N SER A 159 10.90 -1.68 8.00
CA SER A 159 10.53 -0.68 9.02
C SER A 159 9.01 -0.51 9.14
N VAL A 160 8.27 -0.67 8.05
CA VAL A 160 6.80 -0.63 8.07
C VAL A 160 6.19 -1.97 8.46
N LEU A 161 6.77 -3.10 8.02
CA LEU A 161 6.32 -4.44 8.41
C LEU A 161 6.37 -4.65 9.92
N ALA A 162 7.44 -4.15 10.59
CA ALA A 162 7.60 -4.25 12.03
C ALA A 162 6.51 -3.51 12.82
N MET A 163 5.83 -2.55 12.23
CA MET A 163 4.69 -1.85 12.85
C MET A 163 3.44 -2.73 12.98
N ASP A 164 3.39 -3.87 12.30
CA ASP A 164 2.31 -4.86 12.35
C ASP A 164 0.91 -4.28 12.07
N THR A 165 0.83 -3.33 11.14
CA THR A 165 -0.41 -2.63 10.77
C THR A 165 -1.44 -3.55 10.11
N ASP A 166 -2.73 -3.16 10.11
CA ASP A 166 -3.82 -3.91 9.46
C ASP A 166 -3.76 -3.80 7.94
N VAL A 167 -3.24 -2.67 7.45
CA VAL A 167 -3.06 -2.39 6.03
C VAL A 167 -1.62 -2.03 5.75
N LEU A 168 -1.05 -2.63 4.70
CA LEU A 168 0.25 -2.25 4.13
C LEU A 168 0.06 -1.71 2.72
N ILE A 169 0.50 -0.48 2.49
CA ILE A 169 0.53 0.15 1.18
C ILE A 169 1.97 0.14 0.66
N LEU A 170 2.18 -0.37 -0.55
CA LEU A 170 3.47 -0.44 -1.23
C LEU A 170 3.40 0.40 -2.51
N ASP A 171 4.16 1.49 -2.57
CA ASP A 171 4.24 2.34 -3.77
C ASP A 171 5.41 1.89 -4.65
N GLU A 172 5.10 1.19 -5.75
CA GLU A 172 6.06 0.65 -6.73
C GLU A 172 7.19 -0.19 -6.11
N PRO A 173 6.88 -1.24 -5.32
CA PRO A 173 7.89 -1.99 -4.57
C PRO A 173 8.84 -2.79 -5.46
N THR A 174 8.45 -3.14 -6.69
CA THR A 174 9.24 -3.99 -7.60
C THR A 174 10.25 -3.24 -8.45
N ILE A 175 10.22 -1.90 -8.46
CA ILE A 175 11.23 -1.11 -9.18
C ILE A 175 12.62 -1.33 -8.59
N ALA A 176 13.61 -1.54 -9.46
CA ALA A 176 14.99 -1.84 -9.12
C ALA A 176 15.18 -3.14 -8.31
N GLN A 177 14.21 -4.07 -8.39
CA GLN A 177 14.33 -5.40 -7.80
C GLN A 177 14.71 -6.42 -8.86
N ASP A 178 15.69 -7.26 -8.53
CA ASP A 178 15.99 -8.47 -9.29
C ASP A 178 14.92 -9.55 -9.06
N TRP A 179 15.09 -10.71 -9.66
CA TRP A 179 14.18 -11.84 -9.48
C TRP A 179 14.03 -12.24 -8.01
N LYS A 180 15.14 -12.24 -7.23
CA LYS A 180 15.14 -12.60 -5.80
C LYS A 180 14.35 -11.59 -4.97
N GLY A 181 14.56 -10.29 -5.20
CA GLY A 181 13.82 -9.23 -4.52
C GLY A 181 12.31 -9.31 -4.80
N ARG A 182 11.92 -9.60 -6.05
CA ARG A 182 10.51 -9.84 -6.42
C ARG A 182 9.91 -11.03 -5.69
N GLN A 183 10.64 -12.16 -5.56
CA GLN A 183 10.18 -13.32 -4.80
C GLN A 183 9.99 -13.00 -3.31
N ILE A 184 10.88 -12.21 -2.72
CA ILE A 184 10.75 -11.73 -1.33
C ILE A 184 9.46 -10.90 -1.17
N ILE A 185 9.23 -9.92 -2.06
CA ILE A 185 8.01 -9.08 -2.03
C ILE A 185 6.75 -9.94 -2.18
N GLY A 186 6.72 -10.89 -3.11
CA GLY A 186 5.62 -11.83 -3.27
C GLY A 186 5.38 -12.68 -2.01
N GLY A 187 6.45 -13.14 -1.35
CA GLY A 187 6.39 -13.84 -0.07
C GLY A 187 5.80 -12.99 1.06
N ILE A 188 6.16 -11.70 1.12
CA ILE A 188 5.61 -10.74 2.09
C ILE A 188 4.10 -10.57 1.85
N ILE A 189 3.67 -10.37 0.60
CA ILE A 189 2.25 -10.20 0.25
C ILE A 189 1.45 -11.41 0.71
N ARG A 190 1.90 -12.64 0.39
CA ARG A 190 1.25 -13.88 0.83
C ARG A 190 1.18 -14.01 2.34
N SER A 191 2.31 -13.81 3.04
CA SER A 191 2.38 -13.90 4.50
C SER A 191 1.44 -12.92 5.21
N LEU A 192 1.25 -11.72 4.69
CA LEU A 192 0.33 -10.74 5.24
C LEU A 192 -1.14 -11.10 4.94
N SER A 193 -1.43 -11.55 3.72
CA SER A 193 -2.77 -12.01 3.33
C SER A 193 -3.23 -13.20 4.19
N GLU A 194 -2.37 -14.19 4.42
CA GLU A 194 -2.65 -15.34 5.31
C GLU A 194 -2.93 -14.92 6.76
N ARG A 195 -2.42 -13.76 7.17
CA ARG A 195 -2.71 -13.16 8.48
C ARG A 195 -3.96 -12.28 8.46
N GLY A 196 -4.71 -12.22 7.36
CA GLY A 196 -5.91 -11.41 7.21
C GLY A 196 -5.66 -9.91 7.12
N LYS A 197 -4.45 -9.49 6.73
CA LYS A 197 -4.07 -8.10 6.51
C LYS A 197 -4.28 -7.71 5.05
N LEU A 198 -4.73 -6.48 4.81
CA LEU A 198 -4.85 -5.94 3.46
C LEU A 198 -3.48 -5.46 2.96
N VAL A 199 -3.06 -5.92 1.79
CA VAL A 199 -1.93 -5.34 1.06
C VAL A 199 -2.45 -4.61 -0.17
N ILE A 200 -2.12 -3.33 -0.29
CA ILE A 200 -2.38 -2.51 -1.48
C ILE A 200 -1.04 -2.21 -2.13
N ALA A 201 -0.87 -2.48 -3.41
CA ALA A 201 0.35 -2.12 -4.12
C ALA A 201 0.07 -1.38 -5.42
N ILE A 202 0.82 -0.32 -5.67
CA ILE A 202 0.90 0.30 -7.00
C ILE A 202 1.98 -0.44 -7.78
N LEU A 203 1.64 -0.92 -8.98
CA LEU A 203 2.53 -1.77 -9.77
C LEU A 203 2.42 -1.45 -11.27
N HIS A 204 3.51 -1.74 -11.98
CA HIS A 204 3.60 -1.63 -13.44
C HIS A 204 3.90 -2.98 -14.13
N ASP A 205 4.24 -4.00 -13.36
CA ASP A 205 4.57 -5.34 -13.82
C ASP A 205 3.33 -6.23 -13.75
N MET A 206 2.70 -6.48 -14.89
CA MET A 206 1.43 -7.20 -14.97
C MET A 206 1.58 -8.69 -14.63
N ASP A 207 2.74 -9.30 -14.92
CA ASP A 207 2.99 -10.71 -14.58
C ASP A 207 3.11 -10.86 -13.06
N PHE A 208 3.86 -9.97 -12.41
CA PHE A 208 3.95 -9.95 -10.94
C PHE A 208 2.58 -9.71 -10.28
N VAL A 209 1.75 -8.83 -10.87
CA VAL A 209 0.37 -8.59 -10.39
C VAL A 209 -0.46 -9.86 -10.50
N ALA A 210 -0.44 -10.53 -11.67
CA ALA A 210 -1.23 -11.73 -11.89
C ALA A 210 -0.84 -12.90 -10.96
N GLU A 211 0.44 -12.99 -10.58
CA GLU A 211 0.96 -14.03 -9.70
C GLU A 211 0.66 -13.80 -8.21
N ASN A 212 0.58 -12.54 -7.76
CA ASN A 212 0.62 -12.22 -6.33
C ASN A 212 -0.62 -11.50 -5.79
N PHE A 213 -1.56 -11.06 -6.64
CA PHE A 213 -2.74 -10.30 -6.22
C PHE A 213 -4.04 -10.95 -6.66
N GLU A 214 -4.98 -11.03 -5.73
CA GLU A 214 -6.33 -11.57 -6.01
C GLU A 214 -7.22 -10.54 -6.70
N ARG A 215 -7.05 -9.25 -6.34
CA ARG A 215 -7.86 -8.15 -6.85
C ARG A 215 -6.99 -7.15 -7.59
N VAL A 216 -7.52 -6.64 -8.70
CA VAL A 216 -6.88 -5.63 -9.52
C VAL A 216 -7.83 -4.47 -9.77
N ILE A 217 -7.32 -3.26 -9.59
CA ILE A 217 -8.02 -2.01 -9.88
C ILE A 217 -7.26 -1.31 -11.01
N ILE A 218 -7.93 -1.07 -12.14
CA ILE A 218 -7.37 -0.29 -13.25
C ILE A 218 -7.82 1.15 -13.09
N MET A 219 -6.85 2.07 -13.02
CA MET A 219 -7.12 3.50 -12.97
C MET A 219 -6.63 4.21 -14.23
N ALA A 220 -7.41 5.17 -14.71
CA ALA A 220 -7.00 6.13 -15.74
C ALA A 220 -7.74 7.47 -15.55
N HIS A 221 -7.03 8.58 -15.81
CA HIS A 221 -7.60 9.93 -15.75
C HIS A 221 -8.37 10.25 -14.46
N GLY A 222 -7.90 9.71 -13.32
CA GLY A 222 -8.50 9.96 -12.01
C GLY A 222 -9.76 9.16 -11.70
N GLN A 223 -10.06 8.13 -12.49
CA GLN A 223 -11.23 7.26 -12.34
C GLN A 223 -10.85 5.79 -12.34
N VAL A 224 -11.69 4.95 -11.76
CA VAL A 224 -11.61 3.49 -11.86
C VAL A 224 -12.26 3.04 -13.17
N LEU A 225 -11.52 2.33 -14.00
CA LEU A 225 -12.02 1.74 -15.25
C LEU A 225 -12.48 0.30 -15.07
N ALA A 226 -11.81 -0.46 -14.21
CA ALA A 226 -12.17 -1.82 -13.85
C ALA A 226 -11.73 -2.11 -12.41
N ASP A 227 -12.48 -2.94 -11.73
CA ASP A 227 -12.24 -3.40 -10.36
C ASP A 227 -12.81 -4.82 -10.21
N GLY A 228 -12.00 -5.76 -9.78
CA GLY A 228 -12.43 -7.15 -9.63
C GLY A 228 -11.29 -8.14 -9.47
N ILE A 229 -11.61 -9.41 -9.61
CA ILE A 229 -10.65 -10.51 -9.58
C ILE A 229 -9.64 -10.34 -10.72
N ALA A 230 -8.35 -10.53 -10.44
CA ALA A 230 -7.25 -10.31 -11.40
C ALA A 230 -7.52 -10.94 -12.77
N LYS A 231 -7.93 -12.21 -12.79
CA LYS A 231 -8.23 -12.94 -14.03
C LYS A 231 -9.36 -12.28 -14.87
N GLU A 232 -10.40 -11.78 -14.21
CA GLU A 232 -11.54 -11.13 -14.87
C GLU A 232 -11.18 -9.73 -15.38
N VAL A 233 -10.40 -8.98 -14.59
CA VAL A 233 -9.94 -7.64 -14.97
C VAL A 233 -8.98 -7.71 -16.16
N PHE A 234 -8.04 -8.66 -16.15
CA PHE A 234 -7.12 -8.86 -17.29
C PHE A 234 -7.79 -9.44 -18.56
N ALA A 235 -9.01 -9.94 -18.46
CA ALA A 235 -9.81 -10.32 -19.62
C ALA A 235 -10.55 -9.11 -20.27
N GLN A 236 -10.61 -7.96 -19.60
CA GLN A 236 -11.28 -6.75 -20.10
C GLN A 236 -10.36 -5.94 -21.01
N GLU A 237 -10.20 -6.36 -22.25
CA GLU A 237 -9.30 -5.71 -23.22
C GLU A 237 -9.55 -4.21 -23.38
N ASP A 238 -10.81 -3.76 -23.36
CA ASP A 238 -11.16 -2.35 -23.51
C ASP A 238 -10.66 -1.50 -22.33
N ALA A 239 -10.73 -2.00 -21.11
CA ALA A 239 -10.19 -1.33 -19.93
C ALA A 239 -8.67 -1.23 -19.99
N LEU A 240 -7.99 -2.33 -20.37
CA LEU A 240 -6.54 -2.38 -20.57
C LEU A 240 -6.11 -1.40 -21.67
N LYS A 241 -6.78 -1.40 -22.84
CA LYS A 241 -6.47 -0.46 -23.94
C LYS A 241 -6.66 1.01 -23.54
N LYS A 242 -7.76 1.34 -22.85
CA LYS A 242 -8.00 2.71 -22.32
C LYS A 242 -6.94 3.13 -21.31
N ALA A 243 -6.48 2.22 -20.47
CA ALA A 243 -5.40 2.45 -19.53
C ALA A 243 -4.01 2.31 -20.18
N ARG A 244 -3.91 1.96 -21.47
CA ARG A 244 -2.69 1.65 -22.24
C ARG A 244 -1.79 0.66 -21.51
N LEU A 245 -2.38 -0.39 -20.98
CA LEU A 245 -1.70 -1.49 -20.31
C LEU A 245 -1.65 -2.72 -21.22
N GLN A 246 -0.61 -3.54 -21.05
CA GLN A 246 -0.49 -4.84 -21.69
C GLN A 246 -1.10 -5.91 -20.79
N LYS A 247 -1.61 -6.97 -21.40
CA LYS A 247 -2.07 -8.16 -20.69
C LYS A 247 -0.85 -8.94 -20.18
N PRO A 248 -0.91 -9.56 -18.98
CA PRO A 248 0.12 -10.50 -18.53
C PRO A 248 0.23 -11.70 -19.48
N TYR A 249 1.42 -12.30 -19.53
CA TYR A 249 1.73 -13.48 -20.34
C TYR A 249 1.09 -14.75 -19.79
#